data_2c4c51575a7703938abe47d2bcb22e94
#
_entry.id   2c4c51575a7703938abe47d2bcb22e94
#
_cell.length_a   1.000
_cell.length_b   1.000
_cell.length_c   1.000
_cell.angle_alpha   90.00
_cell.angle_beta   90.00
_cell.angle_gamma   90.00
#
_symmetry.space_group_name_H-M   'P 1'
#
loop_
_entity.id
_entity.type
_entity.pdbx_description
1 polymer ?
#
loop_
_entity_poly.entity_id
_entity_poly.type
_entity_poly.pdbx_seq_one_letter_code
_entity_poly.pdbx_strand_id
1 'polypeptide(L)'
;VDAGLSCARYRQGEWLRANKPEWPPAVVANAEQYAAAVPQAPYPNDSDFYNTVRNRVRSELFEGREAKGAHRQGSEWAAFVIVGYWCLAYSLYATMPSLLSGILLGLGGAWLGLTVQHCGNHGAMSTKVWVNKFLGLMDDLSGGSSLMWRYHHQVSHHIHCNDDEMDEDVFSSYPVVRFDHRMPQKWWHRWQHIYMW
;
A
#
# COMPACT_ATOMS: atom_id res chain seq x y z
N VAL A 1 -13.18 -8.51 -14.63
CA VAL A 1 -11.76 -8.73 -14.38
C VAL A 1 -11.68 -9.85 -13.37
N ASP A 2 -11.31 -11.03 -13.84
CA ASP A 2 -11.25 -12.26 -13.07
C ASP A 2 -10.33 -12.11 -11.86
N ALA A 3 -10.93 -12.06 -10.68
CA ALA A 3 -10.27 -12.24 -9.41
C ALA A 3 -9.69 -13.66 -9.24
N GLY A 4 -9.69 -14.46 -10.32
CA GLY A 4 -9.18 -15.81 -10.40
C GLY A 4 -7.74 -15.94 -10.84
N LEU A 5 -6.95 -14.87 -10.83
CA LEU A 5 -5.50 -14.99 -10.84
C LEU A 5 -5.09 -15.62 -9.53
N SER A 6 -5.09 -16.93 -9.50
CA SER A 6 -4.72 -17.68 -8.32
C SER A 6 -3.37 -17.19 -7.81
N CYS A 7 -3.25 -17.02 -6.53
CA CYS A 7 -2.02 -16.78 -5.78
C CYS A 7 -0.86 -17.71 -6.26
N ALA A 8 -1.17 -18.85 -6.85
CA ALA A 8 -0.25 -19.79 -7.50
C ALA A 8 0.53 -19.19 -8.68
N ARG A 9 -0.03 -18.26 -9.45
CA ARG A 9 0.68 -17.65 -10.59
C ARG A 9 1.71 -16.61 -10.14
N TYR A 10 1.45 -15.94 -9.04
CA TYR A 10 2.43 -15.02 -8.43
C TYR A 10 3.60 -15.77 -7.80
N ARG A 11 3.35 -16.97 -7.27
CA ARG A 11 4.38 -17.78 -6.60
C ARG A 11 5.49 -18.29 -7.51
N GLN A 12 5.34 -18.31 -8.82
CA GLN A 12 6.26 -19.11 -9.66
C GLN A 12 7.21 -18.30 -10.52
N GLY A 13 7.24 -16.99 -10.46
CA GLY A 13 8.02 -16.22 -11.43
C GLY A 13 7.66 -16.51 -12.91
N GLU A 14 6.91 -17.59 -13.14
CA GLU A 14 6.44 -17.99 -14.48
C GLU A 14 5.57 -16.91 -15.10
N TRP A 15 4.74 -16.28 -14.27
CA TRP A 15 3.93 -15.16 -14.74
C TRP A 15 4.81 -13.98 -15.19
N LEU A 16 5.84 -13.65 -14.42
CA LEU A 16 6.79 -12.59 -14.77
C LEU A 16 7.52 -12.92 -16.07
N ARG A 17 7.98 -14.17 -16.21
CA ARG A 17 8.65 -14.64 -17.44
C ARG A 17 7.72 -14.63 -18.65
N ALA A 18 6.50 -15.10 -18.49
CA ALA A 18 5.53 -15.19 -19.58
C ALA A 18 4.99 -13.83 -20.03
N ASN A 19 4.87 -12.87 -19.13
CA ASN A 19 4.19 -11.59 -19.38
C ASN A 19 5.16 -10.39 -19.41
N LYS A 20 6.39 -10.57 -18.96
CA LYS A 20 7.42 -9.52 -18.89
C LYS A 20 8.80 -10.07 -19.28
N PRO A 21 8.94 -10.63 -20.49
CA PRO A 21 10.22 -11.22 -20.94
C PRO A 21 11.36 -10.18 -21.03
N GLU A 22 11.01 -8.90 -21.13
CA GLU A 22 11.94 -7.78 -21.20
C GLU A 22 12.47 -7.29 -19.83
N TRP A 23 11.98 -7.89 -18.75
CA TRP A 23 12.45 -7.50 -17.42
C TRP A 23 13.94 -7.87 -17.22
N PRO A 24 14.69 -7.02 -16.51
CA PRO A 24 16.10 -7.27 -16.26
C PRO A 24 16.34 -8.64 -15.62
N PRO A 25 17.40 -9.37 -16.00
CA PRO A 25 17.69 -10.70 -15.47
C PRO A 25 17.75 -10.77 -13.94
N ALA A 26 18.21 -9.70 -13.29
CA ALA A 26 18.26 -9.60 -11.84
C ALA A 26 16.86 -9.62 -11.21
N VAL A 27 15.87 -8.98 -11.83
CA VAL A 27 14.48 -8.99 -11.35
C VAL A 27 13.87 -10.38 -11.50
N VAL A 28 14.14 -11.05 -12.62
CA VAL A 28 13.66 -12.42 -12.87
C VAL A 28 14.32 -13.41 -11.91
N ALA A 29 15.63 -13.30 -11.69
CA ALA A 29 16.36 -14.15 -10.75
C ALA A 29 15.85 -13.98 -9.30
N ASN A 30 15.60 -12.75 -8.87
CA ASN A 30 15.01 -12.50 -7.56
C ASN A 30 13.61 -13.12 -7.45
N ALA A 31 12.75 -12.95 -8.46
CA ALA A 31 11.42 -13.55 -8.47
C ALA A 31 11.47 -15.09 -8.40
N GLU A 32 12.46 -15.73 -9.07
CA GLU A 32 12.68 -17.16 -8.99
C GLU A 32 13.16 -17.62 -7.60
N GLN A 33 14.05 -16.86 -7.00
CA GLN A 33 14.54 -17.11 -5.65
C GLN A 33 13.39 -17.01 -4.63
N TYR A 34 12.55 -15.98 -4.73
CA TYR A 34 11.36 -15.83 -3.90
C TYR A 34 10.37 -16.97 -4.13
N ALA A 35 10.12 -17.33 -5.37
CA ALA A 35 9.21 -18.43 -5.70
C ALA A 35 9.70 -19.80 -5.16
N ALA A 36 11.00 -20.01 -5.08
CA ALA A 36 11.59 -21.22 -4.52
C ALA A 36 11.56 -21.25 -2.98
N ALA A 37 11.62 -20.07 -2.34
CA ALA A 37 11.62 -19.93 -0.88
C ALA A 37 10.21 -20.06 -0.27
N VAL A 38 9.15 -19.77 -1.04
CA VAL A 38 7.77 -19.85 -0.54
C VAL A 38 7.36 -21.32 -0.32
N PRO A 39 6.96 -21.71 0.90
CA PRO A 39 6.44 -23.04 1.15
C PRO A 39 5.28 -23.35 0.19
N GLN A 40 5.36 -24.47 -0.51
CA GLN A 40 4.36 -24.88 -1.51
C GLN A 40 3.03 -25.34 -0.90
N ALA A 41 2.88 -25.26 0.43
CA ALA A 41 1.63 -25.55 1.07
C ALA A 41 0.59 -24.50 0.67
N PRO A 42 -0.53 -24.90 0.06
CA PRO A 42 -1.61 -23.96 -0.18
C PRO A 42 -2.06 -23.41 1.18
N TYR A 43 -2.05 -22.08 1.33
CA TYR A 43 -2.77 -21.46 2.43
C TYR A 43 -4.22 -21.97 2.36
N PRO A 44 -4.76 -22.55 3.42
CA PRO A 44 -6.14 -23.01 3.39
C PRO A 44 -7.02 -21.79 3.02
N ASN A 45 -7.69 -21.86 1.87
CA ASN A 45 -8.60 -20.80 1.43
C ASN A 45 -9.78 -20.61 2.38
N ASP A 46 -10.01 -21.55 3.29
CA ASP A 46 -11.05 -21.57 4.28
C ASP A 46 -10.44 -21.90 5.65
N SER A 47 -10.23 -20.90 6.48
CA SER A 47 -10.01 -21.12 7.89
C SER A 47 -11.31 -20.83 8.65
N ASP A 48 -11.69 -21.71 9.58
CA ASP A 48 -12.85 -21.51 10.47
C ASP A 48 -12.73 -20.17 11.23
N PHE A 49 -11.52 -19.80 11.60
CA PHE A 49 -11.23 -18.51 12.24
C PHE A 49 -11.60 -17.33 11.32
N TYR A 50 -11.11 -17.32 10.08
CA TYR A 50 -11.42 -16.26 9.14
C TYR A 50 -12.92 -16.14 8.85
N ASN A 51 -13.58 -17.26 8.61
CA ASN A 51 -15.02 -17.30 8.36
C ASN A 51 -15.83 -16.83 9.58
N THR A 52 -15.42 -17.23 10.78
CA THR A 52 -16.04 -16.77 12.03
C THR A 52 -15.90 -15.28 12.21
N VAL A 53 -14.70 -14.72 12.08
CA VAL A 53 -14.45 -13.27 12.19
C VAL A 53 -15.23 -12.50 11.12
N ARG A 54 -15.16 -12.95 9.86
CA ARG A 54 -15.89 -12.32 8.74
C ARG A 54 -17.41 -12.28 8.98
N ASN A 55 -17.98 -13.39 9.48
CA ASN A 55 -19.41 -13.46 9.75
C ASN A 55 -19.80 -12.56 10.92
N ARG A 56 -18.99 -12.52 11.97
CA ARG A 56 -19.22 -11.63 13.12
C ARG A 56 -19.13 -10.17 12.71
N VAL A 57 -18.13 -9.77 11.94
CA VAL A 57 -18.02 -8.41 11.41
C VAL A 57 -19.26 -8.04 10.61
N ARG A 58 -19.74 -8.93 9.75
CA ARG A 58 -20.95 -8.68 8.96
C ARG A 58 -22.21 -8.54 9.80
N SER A 59 -22.40 -9.40 10.80
CA SER A 59 -23.60 -9.40 11.62
C SER A 59 -23.57 -8.34 12.73
N GLU A 60 -22.43 -8.13 13.38
CA GLU A 60 -22.32 -7.28 14.57
C GLU A 60 -22.00 -5.81 14.22
N LEU A 61 -21.08 -5.58 13.25
CA LEU A 61 -20.67 -4.22 12.89
C LEU A 61 -21.51 -3.63 11.74
N PHE A 62 -21.89 -4.45 10.79
CA PHE A 62 -22.69 -3.96 9.65
C PHE A 62 -24.19 -4.21 9.81
N GLU A 63 -24.66 -4.86 10.90
CA GLU A 63 -26.07 -5.12 11.17
C GLU A 63 -26.82 -5.72 9.97
N GLY A 64 -26.17 -6.60 9.20
CA GLY A 64 -26.73 -7.18 7.99
C GLY A 64 -26.88 -6.21 6.80
N ARG A 65 -26.47 -4.97 6.95
CA ARG A 65 -26.38 -4.04 5.82
C ARG A 65 -25.25 -4.48 4.90
N GLU A 66 -25.55 -4.74 3.63
CA GLU A 66 -24.52 -4.93 2.64
C GLU A 66 -23.65 -3.67 2.60
N ALA A 67 -22.35 -3.86 2.80
CA ALA A 67 -21.38 -2.82 3.04
C ALA A 67 -21.04 -1.97 1.80
N LYS A 68 -22.00 -1.67 0.94
CA LYS A 68 -21.77 -0.75 -0.18
C LYS A 68 -21.40 0.63 0.36
N GLY A 69 -20.09 0.81 0.56
CA GLY A 69 -19.47 2.05 1.03
C GLY A 69 -19.29 2.19 2.55
N ALA A 70 -19.68 1.23 3.36
CA ALA A 70 -19.48 1.28 4.82
C ALA A 70 -18.01 1.18 5.23
N HIS A 71 -17.15 0.66 4.37
CA HIS A 71 -15.72 0.47 4.59
C HIS A 71 -14.85 1.47 3.83
N ARG A 72 -15.40 2.60 3.39
CA ARG A 72 -14.58 3.67 2.81
C ARG A 72 -13.73 4.32 3.89
N GLN A 73 -12.42 4.33 3.68
CA GLN A 73 -11.47 5.00 4.57
C GLN A 73 -11.38 6.50 4.31
N GLY A 74 -11.69 6.95 3.09
CA GLY A 74 -11.59 8.34 2.69
C GLY A 74 -12.91 8.92 2.17
N SER A 75 -12.86 10.19 1.83
CA SER A 75 -13.96 10.90 1.20
C SER A 75 -13.44 11.84 0.11
N GLU A 76 -14.28 12.11 -0.89
CA GLU A 76 -13.97 13.08 -1.95
C GLU A 76 -13.62 14.46 -1.36
N TRP A 77 -14.29 14.84 -0.26
CA TRP A 77 -14.00 16.09 0.45
C TRP A 77 -12.60 16.09 1.10
N ALA A 78 -12.24 15.00 1.78
CA ALA A 78 -10.91 14.87 2.36
C ALA A 78 -9.82 14.94 1.27
N ALA A 79 -10.04 14.26 0.14
CA ALA A 79 -9.14 14.34 -1.00
C ALA A 79 -8.99 15.78 -1.51
N PHE A 80 -10.10 16.51 -1.66
CA PHE A 80 -10.08 17.91 -2.10
C PHE A 80 -9.27 18.80 -1.16
N VAL A 81 -9.47 18.66 0.16
CA VAL A 81 -8.73 19.43 1.17
C VAL A 81 -7.23 19.13 1.14
N ILE A 82 -6.86 17.84 1.07
CA ILE A 82 -5.46 17.41 1.07
C ILE A 82 -4.74 17.87 -0.20
N VAL A 83 -5.37 17.68 -1.37
CA VAL A 83 -4.80 18.15 -2.65
C VAL A 83 -4.67 19.67 -2.65
N GLY A 84 -5.67 20.40 -2.17
CA GLY A 84 -5.62 21.85 -2.03
C GLY A 84 -4.50 22.32 -1.10
N TYR A 85 -4.33 21.66 0.02
CA TYR A 85 -3.21 21.93 0.94
C TYR A 85 -1.86 21.69 0.25
N TRP A 86 -1.70 20.56 -0.46
CA TRP A 86 -0.46 20.24 -1.16
C TRP A 86 -0.14 21.27 -2.24
N CYS A 87 -1.12 21.67 -3.05
CA CYS A 87 -0.96 22.71 -4.08
C CYS A 87 -0.53 24.04 -3.46
N LEU A 88 -1.12 24.43 -2.33
CA LEU A 88 -0.75 25.66 -1.60
C LEU A 88 0.68 25.57 -1.06
N ALA A 89 1.04 24.45 -0.42
CA ALA A 89 2.37 24.24 0.13
C ALA A 89 3.44 24.21 -0.98
N TYR A 90 3.13 23.59 -2.13
CA TYR A 90 4.00 23.61 -3.32
C TYR A 90 4.20 25.04 -3.84
N SER A 91 3.12 25.80 -4.01
CA SER A 91 3.18 27.18 -4.46
C SER A 91 4.00 28.06 -3.51
N LEU A 92 3.80 27.86 -2.21
CA LEU A 92 4.57 28.56 -1.17
C LEU A 92 6.06 28.22 -1.25
N TYR A 93 6.41 26.95 -1.39
CA TYR A 93 7.80 26.52 -1.51
C TYR A 93 8.43 27.03 -2.80
N ALA A 94 7.72 27.02 -3.93
CA ALA A 94 8.21 27.48 -5.21
C ALA A 94 8.48 28.99 -5.23
N THR A 95 7.72 29.78 -4.49
CA THR A 95 7.84 31.26 -4.46
C THR A 95 8.69 31.77 -3.29
N MET A 96 8.68 31.06 -2.16
CA MET A 96 9.36 31.42 -0.91
C MET A 96 10.07 30.20 -0.31
N PRO A 97 11.14 29.70 -0.96
CA PRO A 97 11.84 28.50 -0.49
C PRO A 97 12.47 28.75 0.89
N SER A 98 12.11 27.94 1.84
CA SER A 98 12.60 27.98 3.24
C SER A 98 12.47 26.62 3.88
N LEU A 99 13.14 26.40 5.01
CA LEU A 99 12.98 25.17 5.77
C LEU A 99 11.50 24.93 6.15
N LEU A 100 10.79 25.97 6.57
CA LEU A 100 9.38 25.87 6.96
C LEU A 100 8.51 25.48 5.76
N SER A 101 8.65 26.17 4.62
CA SER A 101 7.86 25.82 3.42
C SER A 101 8.21 24.43 2.88
N GLY A 102 9.46 23.99 3.02
CA GLY A 102 9.87 22.62 2.71
C GLY A 102 9.22 21.56 3.63
N ILE A 103 9.15 21.83 4.93
CA ILE A 103 8.44 20.97 5.88
C ILE A 103 6.94 20.89 5.54
N LEU A 104 6.31 22.01 5.28
CA LEU A 104 4.88 22.05 4.91
C LEU A 104 4.62 21.25 3.62
N LEU A 105 5.49 21.39 2.62
CA LEU A 105 5.39 20.62 1.37
C LEU A 105 5.57 19.12 1.62
N GLY A 106 6.57 18.73 2.42
CA GLY A 106 6.81 17.33 2.77
C GLY A 106 5.64 16.68 3.51
N LEU A 107 5.05 17.40 4.48
CA LEU A 107 3.83 16.96 5.17
C LEU A 107 2.65 16.79 4.19
N GLY A 108 2.49 17.72 3.26
CA GLY A 108 1.46 17.65 2.23
C GLY A 108 1.66 16.46 1.29
N GLY A 109 2.89 16.20 0.87
CA GLY A 109 3.24 15.04 0.05
C GLY A 109 2.98 13.72 0.77
N ALA A 110 3.41 13.60 2.02
CA ALA A 110 3.13 12.43 2.84
C ALA A 110 1.61 12.19 2.98
N TRP A 111 0.85 13.24 3.24
CA TRP A 111 -0.61 13.13 3.36
C TRP A 111 -1.29 12.78 2.03
N LEU A 112 -0.76 13.32 0.93
CA LEU A 112 -1.21 12.99 -0.43
C LEU A 112 -1.01 11.50 -0.74
N GLY A 113 0.18 10.96 -0.47
CA GLY A 113 0.51 9.56 -0.68
C GLY A 113 -0.26 8.63 0.25
N LEU A 114 -0.16 8.84 1.56
CA LEU A 114 -0.74 7.96 2.58
C LEU A 114 -2.27 7.94 2.60
N THR A 115 -2.92 9.02 2.18
CA THR A 115 -4.38 9.10 2.22
C THR A 115 -5.00 9.10 0.84
N VAL A 116 -4.65 10.06 0.00
CA VAL A 116 -5.37 10.26 -1.27
C VAL A 116 -5.01 9.18 -2.28
N GLN A 117 -3.73 9.00 -2.54
CA GLN A 117 -3.21 7.99 -3.47
C GLN A 117 -3.51 6.57 -2.97
N HIS A 118 -3.23 6.29 -1.70
CA HIS A 118 -3.46 5.00 -1.07
C HIS A 118 -4.94 4.59 -1.16
N CYS A 119 -5.86 5.42 -0.61
CA CYS A 119 -7.28 5.12 -0.64
C CYS A 119 -7.86 5.14 -2.07
N GLY A 120 -7.33 5.98 -2.96
CA GLY A 120 -7.69 6.00 -4.37
C GLY A 120 -7.36 4.69 -5.07
N ASN A 121 -6.15 4.17 -4.87
CA ASN A 121 -5.72 2.87 -5.44
C ASN A 121 -6.46 1.68 -4.85
N HIS A 122 -6.93 1.77 -3.59
CA HIS A 122 -7.82 0.79 -2.99
C HIS A 122 -9.29 0.92 -3.42
N GLY A 123 -9.63 1.93 -4.21
CA GLY A 123 -11.02 2.17 -4.59
C GLY A 123 -11.90 2.67 -3.45
N ALA A 124 -11.29 3.19 -2.37
CA ALA A 124 -11.96 3.50 -1.11
C ALA A 124 -12.28 5.00 -0.92
N MET A 125 -11.84 5.89 -1.84
CA MET A 125 -12.05 7.33 -1.70
C MET A 125 -13.41 7.78 -2.22
N SER A 126 -13.91 7.15 -3.27
CA SER A 126 -15.16 7.51 -3.94
C SER A 126 -15.97 6.29 -4.37
N THR A 127 -17.28 6.45 -4.54
CA THR A 127 -18.13 5.44 -5.22
C THR A 127 -17.91 5.40 -6.73
N LYS A 128 -17.29 6.44 -7.29
CA LYS A 128 -17.03 6.56 -8.72
C LYS A 128 -15.64 6.00 -9.04
N VAL A 129 -15.58 4.96 -9.85
CA VAL A 129 -14.33 4.28 -10.22
C VAL A 129 -13.30 5.23 -10.84
N TRP A 130 -13.74 6.13 -11.71
CA TRP A 130 -12.83 7.08 -12.37
C TRP A 130 -12.21 8.08 -11.38
N VAL A 131 -12.94 8.48 -10.33
CA VAL A 131 -12.41 9.35 -9.26
C VAL A 131 -11.32 8.64 -8.51
N ASN A 132 -11.56 7.38 -8.11
CA ASN A 132 -10.53 6.58 -7.44
C ASN A 132 -9.27 6.40 -8.30
N LYS A 133 -9.44 6.13 -9.61
CA LYS A 133 -8.30 6.03 -10.53
C LYS A 133 -7.51 7.34 -10.63
N PHE A 134 -8.20 8.48 -10.72
CA PHE A 134 -7.57 9.79 -10.76
C PHE A 134 -6.84 10.10 -9.45
N LEU A 135 -7.48 9.90 -8.31
CA LEU A 135 -6.88 10.14 -7.00
C LEU A 135 -5.71 9.19 -6.71
N GLY A 136 -5.79 7.96 -7.24
CA GLY A 136 -4.69 6.99 -7.14
C GLY A 136 -3.40 7.41 -7.87
N LEU A 137 -3.44 8.43 -8.74
CA LEU A 137 -2.27 8.99 -9.43
C LEU A 137 -1.70 10.23 -8.74
N MET A 138 -2.32 10.72 -7.66
CA MET A 138 -1.96 12.03 -7.09
C MET A 138 -0.53 12.11 -6.56
N ASP A 139 -0.01 11.02 -6.01
CA ASP A 139 1.37 11.00 -5.51
C ASP A 139 2.43 10.96 -6.65
N ASP A 140 2.04 10.56 -7.84
CA ASP A 140 2.91 10.62 -9.02
C ASP A 140 3.33 12.08 -9.32
N LEU A 141 2.54 13.07 -8.88
CA LEU A 141 2.85 14.50 -8.98
C LEU A 141 3.97 14.94 -8.02
N SER A 142 4.15 14.22 -6.92
CA SER A 142 5.20 14.50 -5.91
C SER A 142 6.44 13.62 -6.05
N GLY A 143 6.50 12.83 -7.11
CA GLY A 143 7.63 11.93 -7.41
C GLY A 143 7.43 10.50 -6.95
N GLY A 144 6.25 10.15 -6.44
CA GLY A 144 5.84 8.77 -6.21
C GLY A 144 5.55 8.01 -7.51
N SER A 145 5.10 6.79 -7.38
CA SER A 145 4.65 5.97 -8.51
C SER A 145 3.49 5.08 -8.09
N SER A 146 2.31 5.40 -8.59
CA SER A 146 1.11 4.59 -8.37
C SER A 146 1.25 3.16 -8.90
N LEU A 147 2.04 2.98 -9.96
CA LEU A 147 2.33 1.65 -10.51
C LEU A 147 3.20 0.83 -9.56
N MET A 148 4.33 1.41 -9.09
CA MET A 148 5.23 0.73 -8.13
C MET A 148 4.51 0.47 -6.82
N TRP A 149 3.74 1.43 -6.33
CA TRP A 149 2.94 1.28 -5.13
C TRP A 149 1.99 0.07 -5.21
N ARG A 150 1.34 -0.18 -6.35
CA ARG A 150 0.48 -1.36 -6.53
C ARG A 150 1.26 -2.67 -6.41
N TYR A 151 2.48 -2.72 -6.91
CA TYR A 151 3.32 -3.91 -6.76
C TYR A 151 3.76 -4.10 -5.31
N HIS A 152 4.29 -3.06 -4.68
CA HIS A 152 4.75 -3.13 -3.30
C HIS A 152 3.59 -3.41 -2.34
N HIS A 153 2.54 -2.60 -2.42
CA HIS A 153 1.48 -2.61 -1.43
C HIS A 153 0.38 -3.64 -1.71
N GLN A 154 -0.19 -3.68 -2.93
CA GLN A 154 -1.32 -4.57 -3.21
C GLN A 154 -0.87 -6.00 -3.54
N VAL A 155 0.29 -6.18 -4.17
CA VAL A 155 0.77 -7.51 -4.58
C VAL A 155 1.70 -8.12 -3.53
N SER A 156 2.69 -7.36 -3.02
CA SER A 156 3.59 -7.86 -1.98
C SER A 156 2.91 -7.82 -0.60
N HIS A 157 2.66 -6.64 -0.05
CA HIS A 157 2.16 -6.48 1.32
C HIS A 157 0.80 -7.17 1.56
N HIS A 158 -0.24 -6.89 0.76
CA HIS A 158 -1.58 -7.45 1.03
C HIS A 158 -1.67 -8.97 0.88
N ILE A 159 -0.80 -9.56 0.08
CA ILE A 159 -0.76 -11.02 -0.09
C ILE A 159 0.09 -11.68 1.00
N HIS A 160 1.14 -11.01 1.46
CA HIS A 160 2.17 -11.55 2.34
C HIS A 160 2.32 -10.73 3.63
N CYS A 161 1.24 -10.14 4.13
CA CYS A 161 1.25 -9.29 5.33
C CYS A 161 2.11 -9.86 6.47
N ASN A 162 3.12 -9.11 6.90
CA ASN A 162 4.08 -9.45 7.95
C ASN A 162 4.95 -10.69 7.66
N ASP A 163 5.00 -11.15 6.41
CA ASP A 163 5.99 -12.13 5.99
C ASP A 163 7.35 -11.42 5.87
N ASP A 164 8.36 -11.99 6.54
CA ASP A 164 9.68 -11.38 6.64
C ASP A 164 10.53 -11.45 5.37
N GLU A 165 10.10 -12.23 4.39
CA GLU A 165 10.79 -12.38 3.12
C GLU A 165 10.04 -11.76 1.94
N MET A 166 8.71 -11.60 2.07
CA MET A 166 7.84 -11.27 0.95
C MET A 166 7.09 -9.94 1.10
N ASP A 167 7.01 -9.40 2.33
CA ASP A 167 6.33 -8.14 2.59
C ASP A 167 7.28 -6.95 2.42
N GLU A 168 7.26 -6.34 1.23
CA GLU A 168 8.14 -5.21 0.94
C GLU A 168 7.85 -3.97 1.78
N ASP A 169 6.62 -3.77 2.27
CA ASP A 169 6.28 -2.64 3.13
C ASP A 169 6.97 -2.74 4.49
N VAL A 170 7.18 -3.97 4.99
CA VAL A 170 7.94 -4.20 6.22
C VAL A 170 9.42 -3.83 6.04
N PHE A 171 10.02 -4.17 4.90
CA PHE A 171 11.45 -3.94 4.65
C PHE A 171 11.76 -2.53 4.17
N SER A 172 10.93 -1.94 3.33
CA SER A 172 11.18 -0.63 2.73
C SER A 172 11.28 0.50 3.77
N SER A 173 10.65 0.32 4.92
CA SER A 173 10.67 1.29 6.02
C SER A 173 11.94 1.23 6.87
N TYR A 174 12.70 0.15 6.80
CA TYR A 174 13.96 0.02 7.54
C TYR A 174 15.08 0.83 6.84
N PRO A 175 15.98 1.49 7.56
CA PRO A 175 16.19 1.49 9.03
C PRO A 175 15.40 2.57 9.79
N VAL A 176 14.54 3.35 9.15
CA VAL A 176 13.80 4.42 9.83
C VAL A 176 12.81 3.83 10.83
N VAL A 177 12.04 2.86 10.40
CA VAL A 177 11.07 2.13 11.21
C VAL A 177 11.46 0.65 11.28
N ARG A 178 11.25 0.03 12.43
CA ARG A 178 11.48 -1.40 12.65
C ARG A 178 10.16 -2.09 12.96
N PHE A 179 9.63 -2.81 11.99
CA PHE A 179 8.38 -3.56 12.13
C PHE A 179 8.59 -4.99 12.61
N ASP A 180 9.72 -5.61 12.28
CA ASP A 180 10.02 -6.98 12.65
C ASP A 180 11.12 -7.08 13.71
N HIS A 181 10.94 -7.98 14.69
CA HIS A 181 11.89 -8.19 15.79
C HIS A 181 13.24 -8.77 15.34
N ARG A 182 13.27 -9.43 14.19
CA ARG A 182 14.50 -9.99 13.57
C ARG A 182 15.37 -8.93 12.93
N MET A 183 14.82 -7.76 12.58
CA MET A 183 15.60 -6.63 12.09
C MET A 183 16.51 -6.07 13.18
N PRO A 184 17.75 -5.69 12.87
CA PRO A 184 18.67 -5.10 13.86
C PRO A 184 18.08 -3.85 14.51
N GLN A 185 18.07 -3.82 15.85
CA GLN A 185 17.56 -2.66 16.58
C GLN A 185 18.59 -1.53 16.56
N LYS A 186 18.13 -0.32 16.15
CA LYS A 186 18.89 0.92 16.24
C LYS A 186 18.43 1.72 17.47
N TRP A 187 19.30 2.63 17.98
CA TRP A 187 19.00 3.38 19.19
C TRP A 187 17.74 4.27 19.08
N TRP A 188 17.39 4.74 17.88
CA TRP A 188 16.20 5.58 17.65
C TRP A 188 14.91 4.76 17.62
N HIS A 189 14.93 3.47 17.35
CA HIS A 189 13.71 2.64 17.31
C HIS A 189 12.95 2.62 18.64
N ARG A 190 13.64 2.90 19.77
CA ARG A 190 12.95 3.04 21.05
C ARG A 190 11.97 4.22 21.11
N TRP A 191 12.13 5.19 20.19
CA TRP A 191 11.27 6.37 20.07
C TRP A 191 10.25 6.25 18.93
N GLN A 192 10.17 5.09 18.31
CA GLN A 192 9.31 4.82 17.14
C GLN A 192 7.85 5.16 17.42
N HIS A 193 7.35 4.92 18.62
CA HIS A 193 6.03 5.28 19.07
C HIS A 193 5.74 6.81 19.12
N ILE A 194 6.76 7.63 18.94
CA ILE A 194 6.62 9.11 18.90
C ILE A 194 6.66 9.61 17.46
N TYR A 195 7.64 9.15 16.66
CA TYR A 195 7.87 9.74 15.34
C TYR A 195 7.11 9.08 14.21
N MET A 196 6.39 8.00 14.48
CA MET A 196 5.52 7.36 13.49
C MET A 196 4.11 7.97 13.37
N TRP A 197 3.75 8.86 14.28
CA TRP A 197 2.40 9.45 14.31
C TRP A 197 2.34 10.86 13.73
#